data_f139e17afcb7d122bf3c334a6cbe3ba5
#
_entry.id   f139e17afcb7d122bf3c334a6cbe3ba5
#
_cell.length_a   1.000
_cell.length_b   1.000
_cell.length_c   1.000
_cell.angle_alpha   90.00
_cell.angle_beta   90.00
_cell.angle_gamma   90.00
#
_symmetry.space_group_name_H-M   'P 1'
#
loop_
_entity.id
_entity.type
_entity.pdbx_description
1 polymer ?
#
loop_
_entity_poly.entity_id
_entity_poly.type
_entity_poly.pdbx_seq_one_letter_code
_entity_poly.pdbx_strand_id
1 'polypeptide(L)'
;SSAASDVYKRQMIVCGIIAKRRGYPLSERATFAQACKAFLDALPSLLLVFIVMGGILGGIFTATEASAIAVVYTFILSVLIYREVKWRDLPKLILESVVTTSIVLLLIGFFVGMSWAMTNADIPYMISDALMGISDNPLIILLLINIVLLIVGIFMDMTPAVLIFTPIFLPIAQELGMDPVHFGIMMVANLCIGLLTPPVGSALFVGCSISGVKIQHLIKPLLPFYAALLIALMMITYIPQISLFIPQLLGLM
;
A
#
# COMPACT_ATOMS: atom_id res chain seq x y z
N SER A 1 -9.41 3.41 0.30
CA SER A 1 -10.13 3.22 -0.95
C SER A 1 -11.03 1.99 -0.85
N SER A 2 -12.07 1.89 -1.67
CA SER A 2 -12.96 0.73 -1.72
C SER A 2 -12.19 -0.56 -2.02
N ALA A 3 -11.20 -0.49 -2.91
CA ALA A 3 -10.35 -1.62 -3.26
C ALA A 3 -9.57 -2.16 -2.05
N ALA A 4 -8.97 -1.30 -1.23
CA ALA A 4 -8.32 -1.72 0.00
C ALA A 4 -9.31 -2.36 0.98
N SER A 5 -10.53 -1.80 1.12
CA SER A 5 -11.59 -2.36 1.96
C SER A 5 -12.00 -3.78 1.51
N ASP A 6 -12.07 -4.02 0.21
CA ASP A 6 -12.45 -5.35 -0.32
C ASP A 6 -11.34 -6.39 -0.14
N VAL A 7 -10.08 -5.98 -0.23
CA VAL A 7 -8.93 -6.83 0.12
C VAL A 7 -9.00 -7.24 1.59
N TYR A 8 -9.21 -6.29 2.50
CA TYR A 8 -9.33 -6.58 3.94
C TYR A 8 -10.53 -7.48 4.26
N LYS A 9 -11.69 -7.24 3.65
CA LYS A 9 -12.88 -8.09 3.85
C LYS A 9 -12.61 -9.54 3.45
N ARG A 10 -11.93 -9.76 2.32
CA ARG A 10 -11.58 -11.12 1.88
C ARG A 10 -10.57 -11.78 2.81
N GLN A 11 -9.57 -11.05 3.28
CA GLN A 11 -8.65 -11.56 4.30
C GLN A 11 -9.37 -11.91 5.60
N MET A 12 -10.32 -11.09 6.05
CA MET A 12 -11.15 -11.40 7.22
C MET A 12 -11.96 -12.68 7.04
N ILE A 13 -12.53 -12.92 5.85
CA ILE A 13 -13.25 -14.17 5.53
C ILE A 13 -12.29 -15.36 5.63
N VAL A 14 -11.11 -15.27 5.01
CA VAL A 14 -10.08 -16.32 5.08
C VAL A 14 -9.67 -16.57 6.52
N CYS A 15 -9.39 -15.51 7.30
CA CYS A 15 -9.08 -15.63 8.73
C CYS A 15 -10.22 -16.31 9.51
N GLY A 16 -11.47 -15.94 9.26
CA GLY A 16 -12.64 -16.53 9.92
C GLY A 16 -12.79 -18.02 9.62
N ILE A 17 -12.58 -18.44 8.37
CA ILE A 17 -12.63 -19.85 7.95
C ILE A 17 -11.50 -20.64 8.63
N ILE A 18 -10.29 -20.11 8.63
CA ILE A 18 -9.12 -20.77 9.23
C ILE A 18 -9.29 -20.87 10.75
N ALA A 19 -9.72 -19.79 11.40
CA ALA A 19 -9.95 -19.76 12.84
C ALA A 19 -11.01 -20.80 13.26
N LYS A 20 -12.12 -20.88 12.50
CA LYS A 20 -13.17 -21.90 12.74
C LYS A 20 -12.66 -23.33 12.54
N ARG A 21 -11.83 -23.56 11.50
CA ARG A 21 -11.27 -24.92 11.23
C ARG A 21 -10.21 -25.34 12.23
N ARG A 22 -9.40 -24.40 12.74
CA ARG A 22 -8.31 -24.70 13.68
C ARG A 22 -8.73 -24.61 15.13
N GLY A 23 -9.95 -24.19 15.44
CA GLY A 23 -10.47 -24.12 16.83
C GLY A 23 -9.64 -23.20 17.72
N TYR A 24 -9.20 -22.03 17.22
CA TYR A 24 -8.46 -21.09 18.07
C TYR A 24 -9.27 -20.69 19.30
N PRO A 25 -8.61 -20.56 20.47
CA PRO A 25 -9.29 -20.14 21.67
C PRO A 25 -9.94 -18.76 21.46
N LEU A 26 -11.21 -18.66 21.80
CA LEU A 26 -11.94 -17.40 21.78
C LEU A 26 -11.49 -16.58 22.99
N SER A 27 -11.12 -15.34 22.78
CA SER A 27 -10.94 -14.38 23.87
C SER A 27 -12.28 -14.15 24.60
N GLU A 28 -12.20 -13.81 25.87
CA GLU A 28 -13.40 -13.46 26.67
C GLU A 28 -14.18 -12.35 25.97
N ARG A 29 -15.49 -12.46 25.97
CA ARG A 29 -16.37 -11.43 25.38
C ARG A 29 -16.24 -10.14 26.17
N ALA A 30 -15.73 -9.10 25.54
CA ALA A 30 -15.70 -7.78 26.16
C ALA A 30 -17.13 -7.30 26.48
N THR A 31 -17.31 -6.81 27.70
CA THR A 31 -18.56 -6.16 28.10
C THR A 31 -18.75 -4.87 27.30
N PHE A 32 -20.00 -4.49 27.01
CA PHE A 32 -20.29 -3.24 26.27
C PHE A 32 -19.62 -2.02 26.90
N ALA A 33 -19.56 -1.93 28.22
CA ALA A 33 -18.86 -0.88 28.95
C ALA A 33 -17.35 -0.87 28.68
N GLN A 34 -16.73 -2.05 28.58
CA GLN A 34 -15.30 -2.18 28.25
C GLN A 34 -15.04 -1.75 26.80
N ALA A 35 -15.92 -2.12 25.87
CA ALA A 35 -15.83 -1.71 24.49
C ALA A 35 -15.98 -0.18 24.34
N CYS A 36 -16.96 0.43 25.00
CA CYS A 36 -17.13 1.89 25.02
C CYS A 36 -15.92 2.60 25.61
N LYS A 37 -15.36 2.10 26.72
CA LYS A 37 -14.17 2.67 27.33
C LYS A 37 -12.97 2.60 26.39
N ALA A 38 -12.72 1.44 25.80
CA ALA A 38 -11.62 1.26 24.83
C ALA A 38 -11.80 2.17 23.59
N PHE A 39 -13.03 2.36 23.13
CA PHE A 39 -13.34 3.30 22.03
C PHE A 39 -13.03 4.75 22.41
N LEU A 40 -13.44 5.18 23.61
CA LEU A 40 -13.16 6.53 24.11
C LEU A 40 -11.65 6.76 24.31
N ASP A 41 -10.93 5.77 24.82
CA ASP A 41 -9.48 5.82 24.96
C ASP A 41 -8.75 5.88 23.61
N ALA A 42 -9.30 5.22 22.57
CA ALA A 42 -8.77 5.27 21.20
C ALA A 42 -9.21 6.51 20.41
N LEU A 43 -10.24 7.23 20.89
CA LEU A 43 -10.83 8.35 20.15
C LEU A 43 -9.83 9.43 19.73
N PRO A 44 -8.88 9.88 20.60
CA PRO A 44 -7.89 10.86 20.19
C PRO A 44 -7.02 10.38 19.01
N SER A 45 -6.65 9.11 19.00
CA SER A 45 -5.87 8.53 17.89
C SER A 45 -6.71 8.37 16.63
N LEU A 46 -7.99 8.00 16.76
CA LEU A 46 -8.92 7.90 15.62
C LEU A 46 -9.26 9.27 15.02
N LEU A 47 -9.31 10.32 15.83
CA LEU A 47 -9.53 11.70 15.37
C LEU A 47 -8.48 12.13 14.34
N LEU A 48 -7.23 11.68 14.46
CA LEU A 48 -6.19 11.96 13.47
C LEU A 48 -6.61 11.51 12.07
N VAL A 49 -7.15 10.29 11.97
CA VAL A 49 -7.62 9.75 10.68
C VAL A 49 -8.76 10.61 10.11
N PHE A 50 -9.71 10.99 10.95
CA PHE A 50 -10.83 11.86 10.53
C PHE A 50 -10.36 13.26 10.11
N ILE A 51 -9.41 13.86 10.84
CA ILE A 51 -8.86 15.18 10.50
C ILE A 51 -8.14 15.12 9.16
N VAL A 52 -7.23 14.15 8.98
CA VAL A 52 -6.42 14.01 7.77
C VAL A 52 -7.30 13.66 6.57
N MET A 53 -8.06 12.56 6.65
CA MET A 53 -8.89 12.12 5.53
C MET A 53 -10.05 13.07 5.25
N GLY A 54 -10.72 13.55 6.29
CA GLY A 54 -11.84 14.49 6.14
C GLY A 54 -11.39 15.83 5.57
N GLY A 55 -10.21 16.31 5.96
CA GLY A 55 -9.67 17.56 5.43
C GLY A 55 -9.21 17.47 3.97
N ILE A 56 -8.58 16.34 3.57
CA ILE A 56 -8.20 16.11 2.18
C ILE A 56 -9.45 15.93 1.30
N LEU A 57 -10.40 15.08 1.70
CA LEU A 57 -11.62 14.82 0.95
C LEU A 57 -12.55 16.04 0.89
N GLY A 58 -12.54 16.86 1.95
CA GLY A 58 -13.26 18.14 1.99
C GLY A 58 -12.57 19.27 1.23
N GLY A 59 -11.39 19.04 0.63
CA GLY A 59 -10.64 20.07 -0.11
C GLY A 59 -10.10 21.20 0.75
N ILE A 60 -10.04 20.99 2.09
CA ILE A 60 -9.58 22.03 3.05
C ILE A 60 -8.06 22.18 2.98
N PHE A 61 -7.35 21.08 2.78
CA PHE A 61 -5.89 21.04 2.67
C PHE A 61 -5.40 19.91 1.75
N THR A 62 -4.21 20.12 1.21
CA THR A 62 -3.50 19.16 0.37
C THR A 62 -2.95 18.01 1.20
N ALA A 63 -2.54 16.90 0.55
CA ALA A 63 -1.90 15.78 1.23
C ALA A 63 -0.61 16.18 1.98
N THR A 64 0.14 17.15 1.45
CA THR A 64 1.35 17.67 2.10
C THR A 64 1.03 18.45 3.37
N GLU A 65 0.04 19.34 3.31
CA GLU A 65 -0.43 20.09 4.49
C GLU A 65 -1.04 19.16 5.54
N ALA A 66 -1.81 18.15 5.10
CA ALA A 66 -2.34 17.11 5.98
C ALA A 66 -1.25 16.35 6.72
N SER A 67 -0.12 16.05 6.06
CA SER A 67 1.03 15.41 6.70
C SER A 67 1.66 16.27 7.80
N ALA A 68 1.76 17.59 7.57
CA ALA A 68 2.25 18.52 8.58
C ALA A 68 1.30 18.60 9.80
N ILE A 69 0.00 18.66 9.56
CA ILE A 69 -1.03 18.61 10.63
C ILE A 69 -0.93 17.29 11.40
N ALA A 70 -0.75 16.15 10.69
CA ALA A 70 -0.59 14.85 11.32
C ALA A 70 0.64 14.80 12.23
N VAL A 71 1.76 15.39 11.82
CA VAL A 71 2.98 15.47 12.64
C VAL A 71 2.73 16.28 13.91
N VAL A 72 2.14 17.48 13.79
CA VAL A 72 1.83 18.34 14.95
C VAL A 72 0.85 17.65 15.89
N TYR A 73 -0.21 17.05 15.36
CA TYR A 73 -1.21 16.36 16.17
C TYR A 73 -0.61 15.15 16.89
N THR A 74 0.16 14.33 16.21
CA THR A 74 0.83 13.16 16.79
C THR A 74 1.85 13.58 17.85
N PHE A 75 2.58 14.68 17.63
CA PHE A 75 3.49 15.24 18.61
C PHE A 75 2.75 15.64 19.90
N ILE A 76 1.62 16.34 19.77
CA ILE A 76 0.78 16.73 20.91
C ILE A 76 0.30 15.49 21.68
N LEU A 77 -0.21 14.48 20.96
CA LEU A 77 -0.68 13.24 21.58
C LEU A 77 0.45 12.50 22.33
N SER A 78 1.58 12.26 21.64
CA SER A 78 2.64 11.38 22.16
C SER A 78 3.48 12.04 23.28
N VAL A 79 3.73 13.35 23.18
CA VAL A 79 4.60 14.06 24.12
C VAL A 79 3.81 14.70 25.26
N LEU A 80 2.67 15.35 24.96
CA LEU A 80 1.94 16.13 25.95
C LEU A 80 0.81 15.34 26.63
N ILE A 81 0.04 14.54 25.87
CA ILE A 81 -1.14 13.83 26.39
C ILE A 81 -0.74 12.47 26.93
N TYR A 82 -0.20 11.58 26.12
CA TYR A 82 0.17 10.22 26.54
C TYR A 82 1.52 10.17 27.26
N ARG A 83 2.40 11.17 27.01
CA ARG A 83 3.74 11.27 27.61
C ARG A 83 4.61 10.02 27.42
N GLU A 84 4.38 9.31 26.35
CA GLU A 84 5.17 8.13 25.98
C GLU A 84 6.53 8.52 25.44
N VAL A 85 6.60 9.63 24.67
CA VAL A 85 7.85 10.17 24.12
C VAL A 85 8.38 11.26 25.05
N LYS A 86 9.60 11.07 25.55
CA LYS A 86 10.28 12.06 26.40
C LYS A 86 10.94 13.13 25.53
N TRP A 87 10.99 14.36 26.02
CA TRP A 87 11.68 15.48 25.36
C TRP A 87 13.13 15.16 24.98
N ARG A 88 13.80 14.30 25.73
CA ARG A 88 15.18 13.85 25.49
C ARG A 88 15.30 12.93 24.27
N ASP A 89 14.23 12.27 23.87
CA ASP A 89 14.21 11.33 22.74
C ASP A 89 13.92 12.04 21.41
N LEU A 90 13.38 13.27 21.46
CA LEU A 90 13.01 14.06 20.28
C LEU A 90 14.18 14.30 19.31
N PRO A 91 15.39 14.70 19.76
CA PRO A 91 16.50 14.92 18.84
C PRO A 91 16.86 13.65 18.05
N LYS A 92 16.77 12.49 18.70
CA LYS A 92 17.03 11.20 18.03
C LYS A 92 15.95 10.86 17.00
N LEU A 93 14.68 11.03 17.35
CA LEU A 93 13.56 10.80 16.44
C LEU A 93 13.60 11.74 15.24
N ILE A 94 13.93 13.02 15.46
CA ILE A 94 14.09 14.00 14.38
C ILE A 94 15.25 13.59 13.47
N LEU A 95 16.39 13.19 14.03
CA LEU A 95 17.54 12.75 13.25
C LEU A 95 17.22 11.52 12.39
N GLU A 96 16.56 10.51 12.96
CA GLU A 96 16.13 9.32 12.25
C GLU A 96 15.16 9.67 11.11
N SER A 97 14.22 10.59 11.36
CA SER A 97 13.29 11.08 10.33
C SER A 97 14.01 11.84 9.22
N VAL A 98 14.97 12.70 9.57
CA VAL A 98 15.77 13.46 8.59
C VAL A 98 16.61 12.51 7.72
N VAL A 99 17.27 11.52 8.33
CA VAL A 99 18.06 10.53 7.59
C VAL A 99 17.17 9.76 6.60
N THR A 100 16.02 9.26 7.06
CA THR A 100 15.09 8.53 6.22
C THR A 100 14.57 9.40 5.07
N THR A 101 14.17 10.64 5.36
CA THR A 101 13.70 11.60 4.35
C THR A 101 14.79 11.93 3.34
N SER A 102 16.02 12.14 3.80
CA SER A 102 17.18 12.43 2.91
C SER A 102 17.47 11.28 1.96
N ILE A 103 17.40 10.04 2.45
CA ILE A 103 17.56 8.84 1.60
C ILE A 103 16.47 8.80 0.52
N VAL A 104 15.21 9.01 0.91
CA VAL A 104 14.07 9.00 -0.04
C VAL A 104 14.22 10.11 -1.08
N LEU A 105 14.55 11.34 -0.67
CA LEU A 105 14.76 12.47 -1.60
C LEU A 105 15.92 12.23 -2.56
N LEU A 106 17.01 11.65 -2.07
CA LEU A 106 18.15 11.28 -2.91
C LEU A 106 17.74 10.24 -3.97
N LEU A 107 17.03 9.21 -3.56
CA LEU A 107 16.50 8.18 -4.47
C LEU A 107 15.56 8.79 -5.51
N ILE A 108 14.64 9.67 -5.10
CA ILE A 108 13.74 10.37 -6.05
C ILE A 108 14.56 11.15 -7.09
N GLY A 109 15.60 11.88 -6.65
CA GLY A 109 16.47 12.61 -7.56
C GLY A 109 17.13 11.71 -8.61
N PHE A 110 17.68 10.56 -8.20
CA PHE A 110 18.24 9.58 -9.12
C PHE A 110 17.22 9.00 -10.07
N PHE A 111 16.02 8.64 -9.57
CA PHE A 111 14.97 8.03 -10.39
C PHE A 111 14.37 9.02 -11.40
N VAL A 112 14.25 10.30 -11.05
CA VAL A 112 13.84 11.34 -12.01
C VAL A 112 14.85 11.45 -13.15
N GLY A 113 16.16 11.48 -12.82
CA GLY A 113 17.21 11.47 -13.83
C GLY A 113 17.18 10.21 -14.71
N MET A 114 16.99 9.04 -14.11
CA MET A 114 16.85 7.78 -14.83
C MET A 114 15.60 7.76 -15.72
N SER A 115 14.45 8.21 -15.23
CA SER A 115 13.22 8.31 -16.00
C SER A 115 13.39 9.18 -17.23
N TRP A 116 14.07 10.33 -17.08
CA TRP A 116 14.39 11.20 -18.21
C TRP A 116 15.27 10.49 -19.23
N ALA A 117 16.33 9.80 -18.79
CA ALA A 117 17.23 9.05 -19.67
C ALA A 117 16.50 7.92 -20.41
N MET A 118 15.61 7.17 -19.71
CA MET A 118 14.83 6.10 -20.30
C MET A 118 13.83 6.62 -21.35
N THR A 119 13.16 7.75 -21.06
CA THR A 119 12.23 8.37 -22.02
C THR A 119 13.00 8.88 -23.26
N ASN A 120 14.18 9.45 -23.06
CA ASN A 120 15.00 9.95 -24.17
C ASN A 120 15.63 8.82 -25.01
N ALA A 121 15.73 7.61 -24.46
CA ALA A 121 16.17 6.40 -25.15
C ALA A 121 15.00 5.57 -25.72
N ASP A 122 13.78 6.12 -25.72
CA ASP A 122 12.55 5.47 -26.20
C ASP A 122 12.24 4.10 -25.57
N ILE A 123 12.81 3.83 -24.40
CA ILE A 123 12.62 2.53 -23.69
C ILE A 123 11.15 2.21 -23.42
N PRO A 124 10.28 3.14 -22.97
CA PRO A 124 8.87 2.86 -22.78
C PRO A 124 8.20 2.38 -24.08
N TYR A 125 8.49 2.99 -25.22
CA TYR A 125 7.97 2.60 -26.51
C TYR A 125 8.47 1.21 -26.95
N MET A 126 9.76 0.93 -26.75
CA MET A 126 10.31 -0.41 -27.05
C MET A 126 9.65 -1.51 -26.22
N ILE A 127 9.33 -1.22 -24.93
CA ILE A 127 8.62 -2.17 -24.07
C ILE A 127 7.17 -2.30 -24.51
N SER A 128 6.50 -1.19 -24.89
CA SER A 128 5.14 -1.21 -25.43
C SER A 128 5.06 -2.08 -26.68
N ASP A 129 5.95 -1.85 -27.65
CA ASP A 129 6.02 -2.63 -28.90
C ASP A 129 6.28 -4.13 -28.63
N ALA A 130 7.17 -4.43 -27.68
CA ALA A 130 7.44 -5.81 -27.29
C ALA A 130 6.22 -6.49 -26.65
N LEU A 131 5.48 -5.78 -25.80
CA LEU A 131 4.26 -6.30 -25.18
C LEU A 131 3.12 -6.47 -26.18
N MET A 132 2.92 -5.49 -27.08
CA MET A 132 1.94 -5.58 -28.16
C MET A 132 2.31 -6.66 -29.19
N GLY A 133 3.61 -6.92 -29.40
CA GLY A 133 4.08 -8.03 -30.20
C GLY A 133 3.74 -9.43 -29.64
N ILE A 134 3.43 -9.52 -28.33
CA ILE A 134 2.99 -10.78 -27.69
C ILE A 134 1.49 -10.97 -27.88
N SER A 135 0.69 -9.91 -27.79
CA SER A 135 -0.77 -9.99 -27.89
C SER A 135 -1.39 -8.62 -28.16
N ASP A 136 -2.37 -8.58 -29.05
CA ASP A 136 -3.21 -7.40 -29.30
C ASP A 136 -4.36 -7.26 -28.25
N ASN A 137 -4.50 -8.22 -27.36
CA ASN A 137 -5.57 -8.22 -26.37
C ASN A 137 -5.18 -7.42 -25.13
N PRO A 138 -5.86 -6.29 -24.81
CA PRO A 138 -5.59 -5.46 -23.65
C PRO A 138 -5.57 -6.23 -22.32
N LEU A 139 -6.43 -7.24 -22.18
CA LEU A 139 -6.50 -8.04 -20.97
C LEU A 139 -5.23 -8.86 -20.73
N ILE A 140 -4.62 -9.35 -21.81
CA ILE A 140 -3.36 -10.12 -21.73
C ILE A 140 -2.20 -9.18 -21.42
N ILE A 141 -2.15 -8.01 -22.04
CA ILE A 141 -1.10 -7.01 -21.75
C ILE A 141 -1.14 -6.56 -20.28
N LEU A 142 -2.32 -6.26 -19.76
CA LEU A 142 -2.49 -5.91 -18.34
C LEU A 142 -2.08 -7.06 -17.41
N LEU A 143 -2.36 -8.31 -17.79
CA LEU A 143 -1.89 -9.48 -17.04
C LEU A 143 -0.36 -9.58 -17.04
N LEU A 144 0.28 -9.37 -18.19
CA LEU A 144 1.74 -9.38 -18.31
C LEU A 144 2.37 -8.28 -17.45
N ILE A 145 1.82 -7.06 -17.49
CA ILE A 145 2.26 -5.96 -16.60
C ILE A 145 2.14 -6.37 -15.14
N ASN A 146 1.02 -6.98 -14.74
CA ASN A 146 0.84 -7.47 -13.37
C ASN A 146 1.88 -8.52 -12.97
N ILE A 147 2.21 -9.46 -13.86
CA ILE A 147 3.23 -10.50 -13.60
C ILE A 147 4.60 -9.86 -13.41
N VAL A 148 4.98 -8.91 -14.28
CA VAL A 148 6.25 -8.20 -14.17
C VAL A 148 6.34 -7.42 -12.87
N LEU A 149 5.30 -6.64 -12.54
CA LEU A 149 5.24 -5.86 -11.30
C LEU A 149 5.29 -6.75 -10.05
N LEU A 150 4.67 -7.92 -10.11
CA LEU A 150 4.67 -8.88 -8.99
C LEU A 150 6.08 -9.45 -8.77
N ILE A 151 6.77 -9.81 -9.85
CA ILE A 151 8.17 -10.26 -9.80
C ILE A 151 9.05 -9.14 -9.25
N VAL A 152 8.91 -7.91 -9.76
CA VAL A 152 9.65 -6.75 -9.28
C VAL A 152 9.41 -6.51 -7.78
N GLY A 153 8.14 -6.54 -7.34
CA GLY A 153 7.76 -6.33 -5.94
C GLY A 153 8.32 -7.38 -4.97
N ILE A 154 8.68 -8.58 -5.46
CA ILE A 154 9.37 -9.59 -4.64
C ILE A 154 10.78 -9.13 -4.25
N PHE A 155 11.48 -8.44 -5.14
CA PHE A 155 12.92 -8.10 -5.00
C PHE A 155 13.15 -6.64 -4.62
N MET A 156 12.21 -5.75 -4.93
CA MET A 156 12.35 -4.31 -4.72
C MET A 156 11.29 -3.80 -3.74
N ASP A 157 11.66 -2.79 -2.98
CA ASP A 157 10.70 -2.06 -2.15
C ASP A 157 9.72 -1.25 -3.01
N MET A 158 8.54 -0.93 -2.46
CA MET A 158 7.45 -0.29 -3.20
C MET A 158 7.86 1.08 -3.76
N THR A 159 8.54 1.91 -2.95
CA THR A 159 8.88 3.29 -3.35
C THR A 159 9.76 3.34 -4.61
N PRO A 160 10.93 2.67 -4.66
CA PRO A 160 11.74 2.64 -5.88
C PRO A 160 11.00 1.97 -7.05
N ALA A 161 10.24 0.90 -6.80
CA ALA A 161 9.51 0.22 -7.85
C ALA A 161 8.47 1.14 -8.53
N VAL A 162 7.68 1.90 -7.75
CA VAL A 162 6.74 2.88 -8.30
C VAL A 162 7.45 3.93 -9.14
N LEU A 163 8.54 4.50 -8.65
CA LEU A 163 9.27 5.56 -9.35
C LEU A 163 9.91 5.10 -10.67
N ILE A 164 10.37 3.85 -10.73
CA ILE A 164 10.99 3.28 -11.93
C ILE A 164 9.95 2.83 -12.96
N PHE A 165 8.93 2.11 -12.52
CA PHE A 165 8.03 1.41 -13.43
C PHE A 165 6.80 2.21 -13.85
N THR A 166 6.44 3.27 -13.12
CA THR A 166 5.34 4.18 -13.52
C THR A 166 5.61 4.81 -14.89
N PRO A 167 6.76 5.46 -15.16
CA PRO A 167 7.01 6.05 -16.47
C PRO A 167 7.11 5.03 -17.61
N ILE A 168 7.34 3.76 -17.30
CA ILE A 168 7.39 2.68 -18.30
C ILE A 168 5.98 2.17 -18.64
N PHE A 169 5.20 1.82 -17.62
CA PHE A 169 3.93 1.12 -17.83
C PHE A 169 2.70 2.02 -17.90
N LEU A 170 2.75 3.24 -17.32
CA LEU A 170 1.62 4.15 -17.36
C LEU A 170 1.23 4.57 -18.79
N PRO A 171 2.18 4.94 -19.68
CA PRO A 171 1.83 5.24 -21.06
C PRO A 171 1.14 4.06 -21.76
N ILE A 172 1.66 2.85 -21.57
CA ILE A 172 1.09 1.63 -22.14
C ILE A 172 -0.35 1.39 -21.64
N ALA A 173 -0.56 1.54 -20.32
CA ALA A 173 -1.88 1.40 -19.71
C ALA A 173 -2.87 2.45 -20.23
N GLN A 174 -2.42 3.68 -20.48
CA GLN A 174 -3.24 4.75 -21.05
C GLN A 174 -3.61 4.48 -22.50
N GLU A 175 -2.70 3.95 -23.33
CA GLU A 175 -2.97 3.49 -24.69
C GLU A 175 -4.04 2.40 -24.73
N LEU A 176 -4.08 1.55 -23.69
CA LEU A 176 -5.13 0.53 -23.51
C LEU A 176 -6.44 1.10 -22.93
N GLY A 177 -6.54 2.43 -22.72
CA GLY A 177 -7.72 3.09 -22.18
C GLY A 177 -7.87 3.01 -20.66
N MET A 178 -6.82 2.66 -19.93
CA MET A 178 -6.85 2.61 -18.46
C MET A 178 -6.64 4.01 -17.86
N ASP A 179 -7.48 4.36 -16.89
CA ASP A 179 -7.34 5.61 -16.15
C ASP A 179 -6.06 5.62 -15.28
N PRO A 180 -5.31 6.75 -15.20
CA PRO A 180 -4.08 6.85 -14.41
C PRO A 180 -4.25 6.52 -12.92
N VAL A 181 -5.38 6.93 -12.32
CA VAL A 181 -5.67 6.63 -10.90
C VAL A 181 -5.91 5.14 -10.72
N HIS A 182 -6.65 4.51 -11.65
CA HIS A 182 -6.88 3.08 -11.65
C HIS A 182 -5.56 2.30 -11.78
N PHE A 183 -4.70 2.71 -12.74
CA PHE A 183 -3.36 2.13 -12.90
C PHE A 183 -2.52 2.25 -11.64
N GLY A 184 -2.49 3.42 -11.01
CA GLY A 184 -1.76 3.66 -9.77
C GLY A 184 -2.22 2.75 -8.63
N ILE A 185 -3.54 2.57 -8.48
CA ILE A 185 -4.10 1.66 -7.46
C ILE A 185 -3.74 0.20 -7.75
N MET A 186 -3.83 -0.23 -9.01
CA MET A 186 -3.42 -1.57 -9.44
C MET A 186 -1.94 -1.81 -9.16
N MET A 187 -1.07 -0.88 -9.53
CA MET A 187 0.37 -0.97 -9.34
C MET A 187 0.75 -1.06 -7.87
N VAL A 188 0.21 -0.18 -7.02
CA VAL A 188 0.46 -0.19 -5.56
C VAL A 188 -0.04 -1.49 -4.94
N ALA A 189 -1.24 -1.94 -5.27
CA ALA A 189 -1.78 -3.20 -4.77
C ALA A 189 -0.90 -4.40 -5.15
N ASN A 190 -0.41 -4.42 -6.39
CA ASN A 190 0.48 -5.46 -6.91
C ASN A 190 1.81 -5.50 -6.15
N LEU A 191 2.48 -4.36 -6.03
CA LEU A 191 3.76 -4.25 -5.32
C LEU A 191 3.63 -4.60 -3.83
N CYS A 192 2.52 -4.23 -3.18
CA CYS A 192 2.23 -4.63 -1.80
C CYS A 192 2.14 -6.16 -1.64
N ILE A 193 1.59 -6.87 -2.62
CA ILE A 193 1.57 -8.34 -2.63
C ILE A 193 3.00 -8.89 -2.80
N GLY A 194 3.80 -8.27 -3.68
CA GLY A 194 5.21 -8.62 -3.86
C GLY A 194 6.01 -8.52 -2.56
N LEU A 195 5.83 -7.44 -1.78
CA LEU A 195 6.48 -7.24 -0.48
C LEU A 195 6.18 -8.34 0.56
N LEU A 196 5.07 -9.04 0.40
CA LEU A 196 4.70 -10.17 1.26
C LEU A 196 5.17 -11.51 0.71
N THR A 197 5.67 -11.56 -0.55
CA THR A 197 5.95 -12.80 -1.27
C THR A 197 7.42 -13.23 -1.13
N PRO A 198 7.71 -14.49 -0.76
CA PRO A 198 9.08 -15.01 -0.77
C PRO A 198 9.68 -14.99 -2.19
N PRO A 199 11.02 -14.92 -2.38
CA PRO A 199 12.07 -15.19 -1.40
C PRO A 199 12.52 -13.98 -0.58
N VAL A 200 12.32 -12.73 -1.06
CA VAL A 200 12.81 -11.55 -0.34
C VAL A 200 11.72 -10.99 0.59
N GLY A 201 10.58 -10.56 0.07
CA GLY A 201 9.42 -10.10 0.83
C GLY A 201 9.74 -9.29 2.10
N SER A 202 10.15 -8.03 1.98
CA SER A 202 10.66 -7.24 3.10
C SER A 202 9.71 -7.18 4.29
N ALA A 203 8.41 -7.02 4.04
CA ALA A 203 7.40 -7.02 5.10
C ALA A 203 7.24 -8.40 5.77
N LEU A 204 7.42 -9.49 5.02
CA LEU A 204 7.38 -10.85 5.57
C LEU A 204 8.56 -11.08 6.53
N PHE A 205 9.75 -10.59 6.20
CA PHE A 205 10.92 -10.69 7.07
C PHE A 205 10.73 -9.92 8.38
N VAL A 206 10.18 -8.70 8.30
CA VAL A 206 9.86 -7.91 9.50
C VAL A 206 8.86 -8.66 10.39
N GLY A 207 7.79 -9.21 9.80
CA GLY A 207 6.82 -10.02 10.53
C GLY A 207 7.43 -11.27 11.19
N CYS A 208 8.35 -11.96 10.51
CA CYS A 208 9.09 -13.10 11.06
C CYS A 208 10.01 -12.67 12.21
N SER A 209 10.70 -11.55 12.07
CA SER A 209 11.59 -11.02 13.12
C SER A 209 10.85 -10.70 14.41
N ILE A 210 9.66 -10.09 14.29
CA ILE A 210 8.83 -9.74 15.46
C ILE A 210 8.20 -10.99 16.10
N SER A 211 7.71 -11.93 15.27
CA SER A 211 7.02 -13.13 15.76
C SER A 211 7.96 -14.26 16.23
N GLY A 212 9.24 -14.20 15.88
CA GLY A 212 10.22 -15.26 16.14
C GLY A 212 9.99 -16.54 15.34
N VAL A 213 9.06 -16.52 14.36
CA VAL A 213 8.71 -17.68 13.54
C VAL A 213 9.59 -17.73 12.30
N LYS A 214 10.12 -18.90 11.95
CA LYS A 214 10.91 -19.07 10.72
C LYS A 214 10.01 -18.96 9.49
N ILE A 215 10.49 -18.26 8.46
CA ILE A 215 9.81 -18.04 7.16
C ILE A 215 9.22 -19.33 6.57
N GLN A 216 9.97 -20.44 6.65
CA GLN A 216 9.57 -21.74 6.09
C GLN A 216 8.25 -22.26 6.67
N HIS A 217 7.95 -21.94 7.94
CA HIS A 217 6.72 -22.36 8.61
C HIS A 217 5.53 -21.44 8.28
N LEU A 218 5.81 -20.22 7.79
CA LEU A 218 4.79 -19.22 7.43
C LEU A 218 4.28 -19.40 6.00
N ILE A 219 5.08 -19.92 5.07
CA ILE A 219 4.70 -20.03 3.65
C ILE A 219 3.40 -20.81 3.47
N LYS A 220 3.30 -22.01 4.07
CA LYS A 220 2.10 -22.87 3.93
C LYS A 220 0.82 -22.22 4.47
N PRO A 221 0.82 -21.64 5.70
CA PRO A 221 -0.35 -20.90 6.20
C PRO A 221 -0.72 -19.65 5.40
N LEU A 222 0.25 -19.02 4.71
CA LEU A 222 0.02 -17.82 3.91
C LEU A 222 -0.56 -18.10 2.52
N LEU A 223 -0.43 -19.32 1.98
CA LEU A 223 -0.94 -19.65 0.63
C LEU A 223 -2.40 -19.25 0.39
N PRO A 224 -3.37 -19.51 1.30
CA PRO A 224 -4.75 -19.09 1.09
C PRO A 224 -4.90 -17.56 1.08
N PHE A 225 -4.04 -16.85 1.81
CA PHE A 225 -4.02 -15.38 1.79
C PHE A 225 -3.47 -14.85 0.47
N TYR A 226 -2.40 -15.44 -0.07
CA TYR A 226 -1.89 -15.10 -1.40
C TYR A 226 -2.93 -15.35 -2.49
N ALA A 227 -3.64 -16.46 -2.45
CA ALA A 227 -4.71 -16.73 -3.39
C ALA A 227 -5.81 -15.65 -3.32
N ALA A 228 -6.23 -15.28 -2.10
CA ALA A 228 -7.21 -14.21 -1.90
C ALA A 228 -6.72 -12.85 -2.39
N LEU A 229 -5.44 -12.52 -2.16
CA LEU A 229 -4.80 -11.28 -2.63
C LEU A 229 -4.68 -11.24 -4.15
N LEU A 230 -4.28 -12.33 -4.79
CA LEU A 230 -4.20 -12.41 -6.25
C LEU A 230 -5.58 -12.30 -6.91
N ILE A 231 -6.61 -12.93 -6.33
CA ILE A 231 -7.98 -12.76 -6.81
C ILE A 231 -8.43 -11.30 -6.65
N ALA A 232 -8.11 -10.65 -5.53
CA ALA A 232 -8.41 -9.24 -5.33
C ALA A 232 -7.67 -8.35 -6.33
N LEU A 233 -6.40 -8.62 -6.60
CA LEU A 233 -5.61 -7.92 -7.61
C LEU A 233 -6.23 -8.05 -9.01
N MET A 234 -6.62 -9.26 -9.41
CA MET A 234 -7.29 -9.47 -10.70
C MET A 234 -8.62 -8.70 -10.79
N MET A 235 -9.39 -8.67 -9.70
CA MET A 235 -10.61 -7.85 -9.67
C MET A 235 -10.32 -6.36 -9.77
N ILE A 236 -9.30 -5.85 -9.08
CA ILE A 236 -8.87 -4.46 -9.19
C ILE A 236 -8.43 -4.15 -10.61
N THR A 237 -7.65 -5.03 -11.24
CA THR A 237 -7.12 -4.82 -12.60
C THR A 237 -8.23 -4.73 -13.65
N TYR A 238 -9.22 -5.61 -13.59
CA TYR A 238 -10.22 -5.74 -14.66
C TYR A 238 -11.55 -5.05 -14.38
N ILE A 239 -11.78 -4.55 -13.15
CA ILE A 239 -13.02 -3.87 -12.77
C ILE A 239 -12.68 -2.45 -12.31
N PRO A 240 -12.66 -1.45 -13.23
CA PRO A 240 -12.32 -0.06 -12.90
C PRO A 240 -13.16 0.54 -11.79
N GLN A 241 -14.43 0.14 -11.68
CA GLN A 241 -15.36 0.63 -10.67
C GLN A 241 -14.88 0.40 -9.23
N ILE A 242 -14.11 -0.67 -8.99
CA ILE A 242 -13.56 -0.95 -7.65
C ILE A 242 -12.60 0.16 -7.21
N SER A 243 -11.83 0.70 -8.14
CA SER A 243 -10.83 1.75 -7.88
C SER A 243 -11.44 3.15 -7.98
N LEU A 244 -12.30 3.38 -8.96
CA LEU A 244 -12.78 4.72 -9.31
C LEU A 244 -14.11 5.09 -8.62
N PHE A 245 -14.81 4.14 -7.99
CA PHE A 245 -16.10 4.39 -7.35
C PHE A 245 -16.06 5.53 -6.31
N ILE A 246 -15.07 5.53 -5.43
CA ILE A 246 -14.95 6.57 -4.38
C ILE A 246 -14.58 7.94 -4.98
N PRO A 247 -13.56 8.08 -5.83
CA PRO A 247 -13.26 9.35 -6.49
C PRO A 247 -14.44 9.91 -7.28
N GLN A 248 -15.16 9.08 -8.02
CA GLN A 248 -16.36 9.48 -8.76
C GLN A 248 -17.50 9.91 -7.84
N LEU A 249 -17.75 9.17 -6.75
CA LEU A 249 -18.79 9.51 -5.77
C LEU A 249 -18.54 10.87 -5.11
N LEU A 250 -17.27 11.23 -4.92
CA LEU A 250 -16.85 12.48 -4.30
C LEU A 250 -16.68 13.63 -5.31
N GLY A 251 -16.94 13.40 -6.60
CA GLY A 251 -16.79 14.40 -7.64
C GLY A 251 -15.36 14.89 -7.87
N LEU A 252 -14.37 14.03 -7.59
CA LEU A 252 -12.95 14.31 -7.73
C LEU A 252 -12.40 13.91 -9.11
N MET A 253 -13.25 13.34 -9.96
CA MET A 253 -12.95 12.92 -11.34
C MET A 253 -14.12 13.27 -12.24
#